data_d25a7115649ea1c040b64b993878fc51
#
_entry.id   d25a7115649ea1c040b64b993878fc51
#
_cell.length_a   1.000
_cell.length_b   1.000
_cell.length_c   1.000
_cell.angle_alpha   90.00
_cell.angle_beta   90.00
_cell.angle_gamma   90.00
#
_symmetry.space_group_name_H-M   'P 1'
#
loop_
_entity.id
_entity.type
_entity.pdbx_description
1 polymer ?
#
loop_
_entity_poly.entity_id
_entity_poly.type
_entity_poly.pdbx_seq_one_letter_code
_entity_poly.pdbx_strand_id
1 'polypeptide(L)' 'MPLYSYKAADSSGKIIKGTMEAPQESAVVSRIQDMGCIPIRIVLAA' A
#
# COMPACT_ATOMS: atom_id res chain seq x y z
N MET A 1 6.69 4.09 -14.11
CA MET A 1 5.46 4.07 -13.31
C MET A 1 5.65 4.92 -12.06
N PRO A 2 4.62 5.59 -11.58
CA PRO A 2 4.77 6.39 -10.37
C PRO A 2 5.09 5.55 -9.14
N LEU A 3 5.76 6.15 -8.19
CA LEU A 3 6.09 5.51 -6.92
C LEU A 3 5.07 5.94 -5.87
N TYR A 4 4.49 4.97 -5.19
CA TYR A 4 3.52 5.23 -4.13
C TYR A 4 4.09 4.82 -2.78
N SER A 5 3.82 5.66 -1.78
CA SER A 5 4.13 5.34 -0.39
C SER A 5 2.83 4.89 0.28
N TYR A 6 2.85 3.77 0.95
CA TYR A 6 1.65 3.22 1.56
C TYR A 6 1.83 2.92 3.03
N LYS A 7 0.72 2.91 3.73
CA LYS A 7 0.64 2.52 5.12
C LYS A 7 -0.52 1.53 5.25
N ALA A 8 -0.26 0.40 5.85
CA ALA A 8 -1.24 -0.66 5.97
C ALA A 8 -1.15 -1.33 7.34
N ALA A 9 -2.21 -2.02 7.73
CA ALA A 9 -2.24 -2.80 8.95
C ALA A 9 -2.41 -4.27 8.59
N ASP A 10 -1.62 -5.14 9.22
CA ASP A 10 -1.76 -6.58 9.01
C ASP A 10 -2.84 -7.16 9.91
N SER A 11 -3.05 -8.48 9.82
CA SER A 11 -4.10 -9.16 10.58
C SER A 11 -3.90 -9.11 12.09
N SER A 12 -2.69 -8.85 12.55
CA SER A 12 -2.39 -8.72 13.98
C SER A 12 -2.53 -7.27 14.47
N GLY A 13 -2.84 -6.35 13.58
CA GLY A 13 -2.98 -4.93 13.92
C GLY A 13 -1.68 -4.15 13.85
N LYS A 14 -0.63 -4.75 13.34
CA LYS A 14 0.67 -4.10 13.23
C LYS A 14 0.70 -3.18 12.00
N ILE A 15 1.23 -1.98 12.17
CA ILE A 15 1.34 -1.02 11.07
C ILE A 15 2.58 -1.32 10.24
N ILE A 16 2.35 -1.42 8.93
CA ILE A 16 3.41 -1.67 7.96
C ILE A 16 3.48 -0.49 7.02
N LYS A 17 4.67 0.00 6.77
CA LYS A 17 4.91 1.10 5.83
C LYS A 17 5.88 0.64 4.75
N GLY A 18 5.69 1.16 3.53
CA GLY A 18 6.59 0.83 2.45
C GLY A 18 6.30 1.67 1.22
N THR A 19 7.02 1.37 0.16
CA THR A 19 6.83 2.03 -1.13
C THR A 19 6.75 0.97 -2.21
N MET A 20 6.02 1.29 -3.28
CA MET A 20 5.97 0.41 -4.45
C MET A 20 5.66 1.22 -5.70
N GLU A 21 6.13 0.73 -6.83
CA GLU A 21 5.81 1.30 -8.12
C GLU A 21 4.52 0.67 -8.63
N ALA A 22 3.61 1.51 -9.11
CA ALA A 22 2.34 1.05 -9.64
C ALA A 22 1.81 2.07 -10.65
N PRO A 23 1.03 1.63 -11.63
CA PRO A 23 0.48 2.55 -12.63
C PRO A 23 -0.59 3.48 -12.05
N GLN A 24 -1.22 3.06 -10.95
CA GLN A 24 -2.27 3.85 -10.31
C GLN A 24 -2.48 3.38 -8.88
N GLU A 25 -3.18 4.20 -8.10
CA GLU A 25 -3.41 3.94 -6.69
C GLU A 25 -4.17 2.63 -6.45
N SER A 26 -5.15 2.33 -7.29
CA SER A 26 -5.93 1.10 -7.14
C SER A 26 -5.08 -0.16 -7.26
N ALA A 27 -4.00 -0.11 -8.02
CA ALA A 27 -3.07 -1.23 -8.11
C ALA A 27 -2.34 -1.46 -6.78
N VAL A 28 -2.01 -0.37 -6.08
CA VAL A 28 -1.39 -0.47 -4.76
C VAL A 28 -2.36 -1.07 -3.76
N VAL A 29 -3.60 -0.64 -3.77
CA VAL A 29 -4.65 -1.19 -2.90
C VAL A 29 -4.79 -2.69 -3.11
N SER A 30 -4.86 -3.12 -4.36
CA SER A 30 -4.98 -4.54 -4.72
C SER A 30 -3.81 -5.34 -4.17
N ARG A 31 -2.59 -4.83 -4.31
CA ARG A 31 -1.39 -5.50 -3.80
C ARG A 31 -1.43 -5.66 -2.29
N ILE A 32 -1.83 -4.61 -1.60
CA ILE A 32 -1.90 -4.64 -0.14
C ILE A 32 -2.93 -5.67 0.32
N GLN A 33 -4.06 -5.73 -0.34
CA GLN A 33 -5.10 -6.72 -0.03
C GLN A 33 -4.62 -8.15 -0.30
N ASP A 34 -3.87 -8.35 -1.36
CA ASP A 34 -3.29 -9.66 -1.68
C ASP A 34 -2.31 -10.13 -0.59
N MET A 35 -1.66 -9.20 0.09
CA MET A 35 -0.78 -9.53 1.19
C MET A 35 -1.53 -9.82 2.50
N GLY A 36 -2.84 -9.68 2.49
CA GLY A 36 -3.66 -9.89 3.68
C GLY A 36 -3.68 -8.68 4.61
N CYS A 37 -3.32 -7.52 4.10
CA CYS A 37 -3.29 -6.29 4.89
C CYS A 37 -4.43 -5.36 4.51
N ILE A 38 -4.71 -4.41 5.40
CA ILE A 38 -5.74 -3.39 5.17
C ILE A 38 -5.03 -2.08 4.88
N PRO A 39 -5.25 -1.48 3.70
CA PRO A 39 -4.62 -0.19 3.39
C PRO A 39 -5.20 0.91 4.28
N ILE A 40 -4.31 1.67 4.92
CA ILE A 40 -4.71 2.79 5.77
C ILE A 40 -4.57 4.09 4.98
N ARG A 41 -3.45 4.22 4.27
CA ARG A 41 -3.18 5.44 3.52
C ARG A 41 -2.24 5.12 2.35
N ILE A 42 -2.50 5.76 1.22
CA ILE A 42 -1.66 5.65 0.04
C ILE A 42 -1.47 7.06 -0.50
N VAL A 43 -0.22 7.44 -0.74
CA VAL A 43 0.11 8.74 -1.30
C VAL A 43 1.12 8.58 -2.43
N LEU A 44 1.07 9.48 -3.38
CA LEU A 44 2.04 9.52 -4.46
C LEU A 44 3.36 10.04 -3.90
N ALA A 45 4.41 9.23 -4.00
CA ALA A 45 5.71 9.58 -3.43
C ALA A 45 6.63 10.30 -4.42
N ALA A 46 6.42 10.07 -5.71
CA ALA A 46 7.26 10.71 -6.74
C ALA A 46 6.58 10.74 -8.08
#